data_55d7cc2a298a3d103650217ca002bcdb
#
_entry.id   55d7cc2a298a3d103650217ca002bcdb
#
_cell.length_a   1.000
_cell.length_b   1.000
_cell.length_c   1.000
_cell.angle_alpha   90.00
_cell.angle_beta   90.00
_cell.angle_gamma   90.00
#
_symmetry.space_group_name_H-M   'P 1'
#
loop_
_entity.id
_entity.type
_entity.pdbx_description
1 polymer ?
#
loop_
_entity_poly.entity_id
_entity_poly.type
_entity_poly.pdbx_seq_one_letter_code
_entity_poly.pdbx_strand_id
1 'polypeptide(L)'
;MSKPPIPNLRDISVAAPSVFRPRLVLRSAAPPTEASPELAALNIDTVFDLRSGLEVAHSPSSTSTDYEYAEQWPGGPRRVHAPVFADTDYGPEAVALRFREYASSHPVLGFVNAYRSILKSGAPAFATVLNYLASDEWDPAAERPILVHCTAGKDRTGVLCALILSLCGVPDEDVAREYGLTTEGLKDAKPRLIQRLLSMPAFDGDPEGAERMLSSTPESMMATLAMLREEWDSAERYMVDECKLTPETVARIRQKLAVAN
;
A
#
# COMPACT_ATOMS: atom_id res chain seq x y z
N MET A 1 17.61 18.14 3.47
CA MET A 1 17.57 16.68 3.59
C MET A 1 17.60 16.11 2.18
N SER A 2 18.51 15.20 1.88
CA SER A 2 18.54 14.52 0.59
C SER A 2 17.25 13.71 0.45
N LYS A 3 16.65 13.76 -0.74
CA LYS A 3 15.42 13.04 -1.05
C LYS A 3 15.64 11.54 -0.91
N PRO A 4 14.73 10.79 -0.31
CA PRO A 4 14.91 9.35 -0.20
C PRO A 4 15.01 8.71 -1.59
N PRO A 5 15.93 7.79 -1.81
CA PRO A 5 16.17 7.18 -3.12
C PRO A 5 14.99 6.29 -3.57
N ILE A 6 14.19 5.81 -2.62
CA ILE A 6 12.98 5.02 -2.91
C ILE A 6 11.78 5.97 -2.95
N PRO A 7 11.10 6.11 -4.10
CA PRO A 7 9.96 7.01 -4.20
C PRO A 7 8.86 6.66 -3.19
N ASN A 8 8.21 7.68 -2.67
CA ASN A 8 7.08 7.56 -1.74
C ASN A 8 7.42 6.86 -0.40
N LEU A 9 8.71 6.68 -0.08
CA LEU A 9 9.15 6.07 1.19
C LEU A 9 8.90 7.01 2.36
N ARG A 10 8.18 6.51 3.36
CA ARG A 10 7.95 7.18 4.65
C ARG A 10 7.42 6.25 5.72
N ASP A 11 7.50 6.70 6.95
CA ASP A 11 6.81 6.11 8.10
C ASP A 11 5.36 6.61 8.14
N ILE A 12 4.39 5.71 8.32
CA ILE A 12 2.97 6.09 8.38
C ILE A 12 2.61 6.80 9.69
N SER A 13 3.44 6.72 10.72
CA SER A 13 3.25 7.42 12.00
C SER A 13 3.23 8.94 11.87
N VAL A 14 3.72 9.50 10.74
CA VAL A 14 3.63 10.94 10.44
C VAL A 14 2.17 11.44 10.40
N ALA A 15 1.19 10.54 10.24
CA ALA A 15 -0.23 10.86 10.34
C ALA A 15 -0.58 11.44 11.73
N ALA A 16 -0.23 10.71 12.78
CA ALA A 16 -0.52 11.08 14.17
C ALA A 16 0.49 10.41 15.14
N PRO A 17 1.69 10.98 15.32
CA PRO A 17 2.75 10.36 16.13
C PRO A 17 2.42 10.26 17.62
N SER A 18 1.39 10.97 18.09
CA SER A 18 0.86 10.84 19.46
C SER A 18 -0.12 9.66 19.63
N VAL A 19 -0.58 9.06 18.54
CA VAL A 19 -1.56 7.94 18.52
C VAL A 19 -0.90 6.67 18.02
N PHE A 20 -0.08 6.76 16.98
CA PHE A 20 0.58 5.64 16.32
C PHE A 20 2.09 5.66 16.59
N ARG A 21 2.63 4.54 17.06
CA ARG A 21 4.06 4.43 17.42
C ARG A 21 4.95 4.58 16.18
N PRO A 22 6.00 5.43 16.25
CA PRO A 22 6.88 5.66 15.11
C PRO A 22 7.78 4.45 14.81
N ARG A 23 8.27 4.41 13.57
CA ARG A 23 9.26 3.44 13.07
C ARG A 23 8.82 1.97 13.15
N LEU A 24 7.52 1.70 13.01
CA LEU A 24 6.99 0.34 13.01
C LEU A 24 6.51 -0.09 11.62
N VAL A 25 5.87 0.81 10.88
CA VAL A 25 5.33 0.52 9.56
C VAL A 25 5.78 1.60 8.57
N LEU A 26 6.56 1.18 7.60
CA LEU A 26 6.99 2.02 6.48
C LEU A 26 6.17 1.68 5.24
N ARG A 27 6.00 2.68 4.37
CA ARG A 27 5.41 2.49 3.03
C ARG A 27 6.30 3.09 1.95
N SER A 28 6.26 2.52 0.74
CA SER A 28 7.00 3.05 -0.42
C SER A 28 6.40 2.60 -1.74
N ALA A 29 6.90 3.18 -2.85
CA ALA A 29 6.85 2.52 -4.16
C ALA A 29 7.71 1.25 -4.13
N ALA A 30 7.62 0.42 -5.19
CA ALA A 30 8.45 -0.78 -5.29
C ALA A 30 9.94 -0.42 -5.11
N PRO A 31 10.59 -0.96 -4.08
CA PRO A 31 12.00 -0.72 -3.85
C PRO A 31 12.85 -1.46 -4.90
N PRO A 32 14.12 -1.10 -5.07
CA PRO A 32 15.06 -1.88 -5.88
C PRO A 32 15.12 -3.34 -5.41
N THR A 33 15.31 -4.26 -6.36
CA THR A 33 15.39 -5.71 -6.06
C THR A 33 16.72 -6.12 -5.45
N GLU A 34 17.74 -5.27 -5.53
CA GLU A 34 19.02 -5.48 -4.91
C GLU A 34 19.06 -4.79 -3.55
N ALA A 35 19.74 -5.42 -2.59
CA ALA A 35 19.99 -4.82 -1.28
C ALA A 35 20.78 -3.51 -1.47
N SER A 36 20.04 -2.40 -1.47
CA SER A 36 20.68 -1.09 -1.54
C SER A 36 21.13 -0.67 -0.14
N PRO A 37 22.24 0.11 -0.03
CA PRO A 37 22.66 0.67 1.25
C PRO A 37 21.56 1.42 1.97
N GLU A 38 20.65 2.03 1.23
CA GLU A 38 19.51 2.78 1.77
C GLU A 38 18.47 1.86 2.43
N LEU A 39 18.15 0.72 1.82
CA LEU A 39 17.29 -0.29 2.44
C LEU A 39 17.92 -0.91 3.67
N ALA A 40 19.23 -1.19 3.61
CA ALA A 40 19.97 -1.71 4.75
C ALA A 40 19.95 -0.73 5.94
N ALA A 41 20.08 0.57 5.67
CA ALA A 41 20.05 1.62 6.69
C ALA A 41 18.70 1.76 7.40
N LEU A 42 17.60 1.30 6.78
CA LEU A 42 16.26 1.33 7.38
C LEU A 42 16.06 0.20 8.42
N ASN A 43 16.96 -0.77 8.48
CA ASN A 43 16.87 -1.93 9.38
C ASN A 43 15.53 -2.67 9.28
N ILE A 44 15.01 -2.81 8.05
CA ILE A 44 13.69 -3.42 7.81
C ILE A 44 13.71 -4.88 8.23
N ASP A 45 12.67 -5.31 8.93
CA ASP A 45 12.46 -6.70 9.28
C ASP A 45 11.95 -7.51 8.09
N THR A 46 10.78 -7.13 7.59
CA THR A 46 10.10 -7.83 6.50
C THR A 46 9.52 -6.83 5.51
N VAL A 47 9.64 -7.13 4.22
CA VAL A 47 9.03 -6.37 3.12
C VAL A 47 7.83 -7.14 2.59
N PHE A 48 6.67 -6.50 2.55
CA PHE A 48 5.44 -7.03 1.97
C PHE A 48 5.18 -6.41 0.60
N ASP A 49 5.17 -7.25 -0.43
CA ASP A 49 4.91 -6.85 -1.81
C ASP A 49 3.45 -7.17 -2.20
N LEU A 50 2.65 -6.12 -2.38
CA LEU A 50 1.21 -6.23 -2.70
C LEU A 50 0.93 -6.34 -4.22
N ARG A 51 1.96 -6.41 -5.06
CA ARG A 51 1.81 -6.54 -6.51
C ARG A 51 1.44 -7.96 -6.90
N SER A 52 0.75 -8.12 -8.05
CA SER A 52 0.56 -9.44 -8.65
C SER A 52 1.88 -10.03 -9.17
N GLY A 53 1.92 -11.34 -9.40
CA GLY A 53 3.06 -12.00 -10.02
C GLY A 53 3.41 -11.42 -11.37
N LEU A 54 2.40 -11.12 -12.20
CA LEU A 54 2.59 -10.49 -13.51
C LEU A 54 3.20 -9.09 -13.41
N GLU A 55 2.81 -8.27 -12.44
CA GLU A 55 3.45 -6.95 -12.23
C GLU A 55 4.91 -7.09 -11.81
N VAL A 56 5.22 -8.09 -11.01
CA VAL A 56 6.58 -8.36 -10.55
C VAL A 56 7.43 -8.84 -11.73
N ALA A 57 6.95 -9.79 -12.53
CA ALA A 57 7.63 -10.33 -13.70
C ALA A 57 7.92 -9.25 -14.78
N HIS A 58 7.01 -8.30 -14.97
CA HIS A 58 7.17 -7.21 -15.92
C HIS A 58 7.82 -5.94 -15.33
N SER A 59 8.39 -6.03 -14.15
CA SER A 59 9.10 -4.90 -13.55
C SER A 59 10.41 -4.62 -14.29
N PRO A 60 10.79 -3.35 -14.54
CA PRO A 60 12.07 -3.00 -15.16
C PRO A 60 13.32 -3.52 -14.42
N SER A 61 13.15 -3.89 -13.15
CA SER A 61 14.19 -4.50 -12.33
C SER A 61 14.26 -6.03 -12.45
N SER A 62 13.32 -6.66 -13.17
CA SER A 62 13.37 -8.09 -13.47
C SER A 62 14.29 -8.32 -14.65
N THR A 63 15.41 -9.02 -14.42
CA THR A 63 16.37 -9.40 -15.47
C THR A 63 16.12 -10.79 -16.04
N SER A 64 15.08 -11.50 -15.59
CA SER A 64 14.74 -12.87 -15.95
C SER A 64 13.31 -12.99 -16.39
N THR A 65 13.07 -13.77 -17.47
CA THR A 65 11.75 -14.20 -17.91
C THR A 65 11.15 -15.28 -17.00
N ASP A 66 11.99 -15.96 -16.23
CA ASP A 66 11.62 -16.97 -15.23
C ASP A 66 11.80 -16.34 -13.83
N TYR A 67 10.87 -15.43 -13.49
CA TYR A 67 10.94 -14.75 -12.21
C TYR A 67 10.48 -15.66 -11.07
N GLU A 68 11.44 -16.24 -10.37
CA GLU A 68 11.22 -16.81 -9.06
C GLU A 68 11.21 -15.68 -8.02
N TYR A 69 10.12 -15.53 -7.28
CA TYR A 69 10.02 -14.53 -6.24
C TYR A 69 11.03 -14.89 -5.13
N ALA A 70 12.12 -14.15 -5.05
CA ALA A 70 13.10 -14.39 -4.01
C ALA A 70 12.50 -14.01 -2.64
N GLU A 71 12.28 -14.99 -1.78
CA GLU A 71 11.77 -14.79 -0.41
C GLU A 71 12.74 -13.99 0.47
N GLN A 72 13.97 -13.87 0.07
CA GLN A 72 14.97 -13.09 0.78
C GLN A 72 15.93 -12.43 -0.20
N TRP A 73 16.21 -11.14 0.01
CA TRP A 73 17.31 -10.49 -0.70
C TRP A 73 18.64 -10.91 -0.09
N PRO A 74 19.68 -11.15 -0.88
CA PRO A 74 21.01 -11.45 -0.36
C PRO A 74 21.47 -10.36 0.60
N GLY A 75 21.62 -10.71 1.89
CA GLY A 75 21.99 -9.77 2.96
C GLY A 75 20.94 -8.71 3.32
N GLY A 76 19.71 -8.87 2.86
CA GLY A 76 18.60 -7.94 3.08
C GLY A 76 17.45 -8.54 3.90
N PRO A 77 16.33 -7.79 4.02
CA PRO A 77 15.15 -8.24 4.76
C PRO A 77 14.45 -9.43 4.09
N ARG A 78 13.68 -10.16 4.89
CA ARG A 78 12.71 -11.15 4.39
C ARG A 78 11.71 -10.45 3.45
N ARG A 79 11.28 -11.16 2.41
CA ARG A 79 10.26 -10.69 1.49
C ARG A 79 9.06 -11.64 1.53
N VAL A 80 7.88 -11.05 1.62
CA VAL A 80 6.60 -11.78 1.58
C VAL A 80 5.78 -11.27 0.40
N HIS A 81 5.47 -12.16 -0.53
CA HIS A 81 4.55 -11.86 -1.62
C HIS A 81 3.12 -12.01 -1.14
N ALA A 82 2.39 -10.91 -1.10
CA ALA A 82 1.01 -10.84 -0.65
C ALA A 82 0.16 -10.08 -1.69
N PRO A 83 -0.11 -10.67 -2.87
CA PRO A 83 -0.78 -10.00 -3.97
C PRO A 83 -2.23 -9.65 -3.62
N VAL A 84 -2.60 -8.38 -3.80
CA VAL A 84 -3.98 -7.90 -3.61
C VAL A 84 -4.90 -8.43 -4.72
N PHE A 85 -4.38 -8.58 -5.93
CA PHE A 85 -5.09 -9.16 -7.05
C PHE A 85 -4.38 -10.42 -7.51
N ALA A 86 -5.15 -11.50 -7.74
CA ALA A 86 -4.63 -12.71 -8.33
C ALA A 86 -4.19 -12.45 -9.80
N ASP A 87 -3.27 -13.24 -10.32
CA ASP A 87 -2.82 -13.11 -11.72
C ASP A 87 -3.98 -13.32 -12.71
N THR A 88 -4.98 -14.13 -12.37
CA THR A 88 -6.22 -14.29 -13.13
C THR A 88 -7.03 -13.00 -13.26
N ASP A 89 -6.90 -12.07 -12.31
CA ASP A 89 -7.58 -10.76 -12.31
C ASP A 89 -6.80 -9.68 -13.08
N TYR A 90 -5.69 -10.08 -13.69
CA TYR A 90 -4.82 -9.22 -14.51
C TYR A 90 -5.04 -9.40 -16.01
N GLY A 91 -6.15 -10.00 -16.41
CA GLY A 91 -6.58 -9.98 -17.80
C GLY A 91 -6.76 -8.54 -18.33
N PRO A 92 -6.56 -8.30 -19.63
CA PRO A 92 -6.63 -6.94 -20.20
C PRO A 92 -7.92 -6.19 -19.88
N GLU A 93 -9.04 -6.90 -19.81
CA GLU A 93 -10.35 -6.31 -19.50
C GLU A 93 -10.47 -5.85 -18.04
N ALA A 94 -10.01 -6.66 -17.09
CA ALA A 94 -10.04 -6.34 -15.67
C ALA A 94 -9.11 -5.17 -15.35
N VAL A 95 -7.93 -5.12 -15.98
CA VAL A 95 -6.99 -3.99 -15.86
C VAL A 95 -7.59 -2.73 -16.48
N ALA A 96 -8.19 -2.81 -17.66
CA ALA A 96 -8.82 -1.68 -18.32
C ALA A 96 -10.02 -1.14 -17.52
N LEU A 97 -10.80 -2.00 -16.87
CA LEU A 97 -11.92 -1.59 -16.03
C LEU A 97 -11.41 -0.80 -14.82
N ARG A 98 -10.41 -1.30 -14.10
CA ARG A 98 -9.80 -0.58 -12.95
C ARG A 98 -9.22 0.77 -13.36
N PHE A 99 -8.54 0.84 -14.49
CA PHE A 99 -7.96 2.09 -14.97
C PHE A 99 -9.03 3.11 -15.36
N ARG A 100 -10.15 2.68 -15.92
CA ARG A 100 -11.30 3.56 -16.19
C ARG A 100 -11.88 4.20 -14.93
N GLU A 101 -11.93 3.48 -13.81
CA GLU A 101 -12.35 4.04 -12.53
C GLU A 101 -11.42 5.18 -12.10
N TYR A 102 -10.10 4.96 -12.12
CA TYR A 102 -9.12 6.01 -11.78
C TYR A 102 -9.14 7.20 -12.74
N ALA A 103 -9.38 6.96 -14.03
CA ALA A 103 -9.45 7.99 -15.06
C ALA A 103 -10.78 8.75 -15.08
N SER A 104 -11.76 8.35 -14.26
CA SER A 104 -13.09 8.92 -14.22
C SER A 104 -13.09 10.45 -14.12
N SER A 105 -14.01 11.10 -14.83
CA SER A 105 -14.28 12.53 -14.72
C SER A 105 -14.82 12.93 -13.33
N HIS A 106 -15.24 11.94 -12.53
CA HIS A 106 -15.62 12.09 -11.13
C HIS A 106 -14.54 11.45 -10.24
N PRO A 107 -13.40 12.10 -10.04
CA PRO A 107 -12.20 11.46 -9.51
C PRO A 107 -12.43 10.86 -8.12
N VAL A 108 -13.12 11.55 -7.21
CA VAL A 108 -13.40 11.02 -5.87
C VAL A 108 -14.18 9.71 -5.94
N LEU A 109 -15.26 9.64 -6.73
CA LEU A 109 -16.07 8.44 -6.89
C LEU A 109 -15.29 7.31 -7.57
N GLY A 110 -14.49 7.64 -8.59
CA GLY A 110 -13.62 6.69 -9.26
C GLY A 110 -12.62 6.04 -8.31
N PHE A 111 -11.98 6.82 -7.44
CA PHE A 111 -11.10 6.29 -6.41
C PHE A 111 -11.84 5.42 -5.39
N VAL A 112 -13.03 5.84 -4.93
CA VAL A 112 -13.84 5.04 -4.01
C VAL A 112 -14.17 3.67 -4.61
N ASN A 113 -14.57 3.60 -5.90
CA ASN A 113 -14.86 2.34 -6.58
C ASN A 113 -13.63 1.46 -6.73
N ALA A 114 -12.49 2.04 -7.13
CA ALA A 114 -11.23 1.33 -7.23
C ALA A 114 -10.77 0.78 -5.87
N TYR A 115 -10.92 1.56 -4.80
CA TYR A 115 -10.51 1.16 -3.44
C TYR A 115 -11.46 0.15 -2.81
N ARG A 116 -12.76 0.22 -3.13
CA ARG A 116 -13.71 -0.85 -2.82
C ARG A 116 -13.27 -2.19 -3.43
N SER A 117 -12.82 -2.18 -4.69
CA SER A 117 -12.27 -3.38 -5.35
C SER A 117 -11.00 -3.88 -4.66
N ILE A 118 -10.12 -2.97 -4.25
CA ILE A 118 -8.91 -3.32 -3.48
C ILE A 118 -9.27 -3.97 -2.14
N LEU A 119 -10.26 -3.43 -1.42
CA LEU A 119 -10.73 -4.01 -0.16
C LEU A 119 -11.30 -5.41 -0.37
N LYS A 120 -12.17 -5.60 -1.36
CA LYS A 120 -12.81 -6.89 -1.64
C LYS A 120 -11.81 -7.97 -2.09
N SER A 121 -10.90 -7.65 -3.00
CA SER A 121 -9.93 -8.61 -3.50
C SER A 121 -8.71 -8.77 -2.58
N GLY A 122 -8.36 -7.73 -1.83
CA GLY A 122 -7.13 -7.66 -1.05
C GLY A 122 -7.20 -8.28 0.34
N ALA A 123 -8.38 -8.70 0.81
CA ALA A 123 -8.54 -9.22 2.16
C ALA A 123 -7.54 -10.34 2.53
N PRO A 124 -7.25 -11.35 1.67
CA PRO A 124 -6.24 -12.38 1.97
C PRO A 124 -4.82 -11.81 2.08
N ALA A 125 -4.46 -10.88 1.19
CA ALA A 125 -3.16 -10.21 1.22
C ALA A 125 -3.00 -9.36 2.48
N PHE A 126 -4.04 -8.61 2.85
CA PHE A 126 -4.07 -7.80 4.06
C PHE A 126 -4.01 -8.67 5.32
N ALA A 127 -4.73 -9.81 5.32
CA ALA A 127 -4.64 -10.80 6.40
C ALA A 127 -3.20 -11.29 6.62
N THR A 128 -2.44 -11.51 5.54
CA THR A 128 -1.02 -11.92 5.64
C THR A 128 -0.20 -10.87 6.41
N VAL A 129 -0.32 -9.60 6.05
CA VAL A 129 0.41 -8.50 6.72
C VAL A 129 -0.07 -8.34 8.16
N LEU A 130 -1.37 -8.33 8.38
CA LEU A 130 -1.98 -8.10 9.69
C LEU A 130 -1.68 -9.24 10.68
N ASN A 131 -1.72 -10.50 10.24
CA ASN A 131 -1.32 -11.64 11.06
C ASN A 131 0.16 -11.56 11.46
N TYR A 132 1.02 -11.13 10.54
CA TYR A 132 2.44 -10.93 10.86
C TYR A 132 2.63 -9.86 11.94
N LEU A 133 1.95 -8.71 11.83
CA LEU A 133 1.98 -7.66 12.86
C LEU A 133 1.49 -8.16 14.23
N ALA A 134 0.52 -9.09 14.26
CA ALA A 134 0.03 -9.70 15.48
C ALA A 134 0.94 -10.80 16.02
N SER A 135 1.77 -11.44 15.19
CA SER A 135 2.54 -12.63 15.56
C SER A 135 3.66 -12.34 16.56
N ASP A 136 4.20 -13.40 17.16
CA ASP A 136 5.39 -13.33 18.00
C ASP A 136 6.70 -13.27 17.19
N GLU A 137 6.61 -13.50 15.86
CA GLU A 137 7.75 -13.39 14.96
C GLU A 137 8.23 -11.93 14.82
N TRP A 138 7.32 -10.96 15.02
CA TRP A 138 7.63 -9.54 14.93
C TRP A 138 7.51 -8.84 16.27
N ASP A 139 8.61 -8.26 16.72
CA ASP A 139 8.69 -7.49 17.96
C ASP A 139 8.87 -5.99 17.68
N PRO A 140 7.89 -5.14 18.00
CA PRO A 140 8.02 -3.70 17.84
C PRO A 140 9.13 -3.07 18.71
N ALA A 141 9.58 -3.76 19.78
CA ALA A 141 10.68 -3.28 20.64
C ALA A 141 12.06 -3.48 19.99
N ALA A 142 12.16 -4.35 18.98
CA ALA A 142 13.40 -4.56 18.24
C ALA A 142 13.76 -3.38 17.31
N GLU A 143 12.88 -2.37 17.16
CA GLU A 143 13.05 -1.23 16.26
C GLU A 143 13.34 -1.63 14.80
N ARG A 144 12.74 -2.73 14.36
CA ARG A 144 12.83 -3.26 13.01
C ARG A 144 11.46 -3.11 12.34
N PRO A 145 11.25 -2.05 11.55
CA PRO A 145 9.96 -1.82 10.89
C PRO A 145 9.65 -2.87 9.84
N ILE A 146 8.38 -3.04 9.54
CA ILE A 146 7.97 -3.64 8.26
C ILE A 146 7.91 -2.57 7.17
N LEU A 147 8.12 -2.99 5.91
CA LEU A 147 7.90 -2.16 4.74
C LEU A 147 6.76 -2.76 3.90
N VAL A 148 5.74 -1.97 3.62
CA VAL A 148 4.65 -2.36 2.72
C VAL A 148 4.75 -1.56 1.42
N HIS A 149 4.70 -2.23 0.29
CA HIS A 149 4.71 -1.56 -1.00
C HIS A 149 3.80 -2.23 -2.05
N CYS A 150 3.47 -1.46 -3.07
CA CYS A 150 2.96 -1.96 -4.34
C CYS A 150 3.80 -1.36 -5.49
N THR A 151 3.25 -1.06 -6.64
CA THR A 151 4.01 -0.43 -7.74
C THR A 151 4.41 1.00 -7.42
N ALA A 152 3.46 1.88 -7.08
CA ALA A 152 3.69 3.27 -6.70
C ALA A 152 3.65 3.52 -5.19
N GLY A 153 3.28 2.52 -4.40
CA GLY A 153 3.04 2.69 -2.97
C GLY A 153 1.86 3.60 -2.65
N LYS A 154 0.94 3.77 -3.60
CA LYS A 154 -0.17 4.72 -3.54
C LYS A 154 -1.48 4.03 -3.14
N ASP A 155 -2.04 3.19 -4.01
CA ASP A 155 -3.41 2.68 -3.91
C ASP A 155 -3.53 1.50 -2.94
N ARG A 156 -3.06 0.31 -3.31
CA ARG A 156 -3.10 -0.91 -2.46
C ARG A 156 -2.42 -0.69 -1.11
N THR A 157 -1.25 -0.09 -1.16
CA THR A 157 -0.48 0.31 0.04
C THR A 157 -1.23 1.35 0.85
N GLY A 158 -1.83 2.36 0.20
CA GLY A 158 -2.58 3.41 0.86
C GLY A 158 -3.82 2.88 1.59
N VAL A 159 -4.57 1.98 0.96
CA VAL A 159 -5.74 1.33 1.59
C VAL A 159 -5.33 0.52 2.81
N LEU A 160 -4.29 -0.31 2.73
CA LEU A 160 -3.81 -1.07 3.88
C LEU A 160 -3.29 -0.17 5.00
N CYS A 161 -2.53 0.87 4.69
CA CYS A 161 -2.06 1.83 5.69
C CYS A 161 -3.23 2.57 6.36
N ALA A 162 -4.26 2.95 5.59
CA ALA A 162 -5.46 3.58 6.13
C ALA A 162 -6.20 2.65 7.11
N LEU A 163 -6.35 1.35 6.77
CA LEU A 163 -6.93 0.36 7.67
C LEU A 163 -6.14 0.25 8.99
N ILE A 164 -4.81 0.17 8.92
CA ILE A 164 -3.94 0.06 10.09
C ILE A 164 -4.02 1.31 10.97
N LEU A 165 -3.97 2.51 10.38
CA LEU A 165 -4.07 3.78 11.10
C LEU A 165 -5.45 3.94 11.75
N SER A 166 -6.54 3.64 11.01
CA SER A 166 -7.90 3.69 11.53
C SER A 166 -8.12 2.70 12.68
N LEU A 167 -7.57 1.48 12.60
CA LEU A 167 -7.60 0.52 13.70
C LEU A 167 -6.96 1.08 14.97
N CYS A 168 -5.90 1.85 14.86
CA CYS A 168 -5.20 2.48 16.00
C CYS A 168 -5.89 3.75 16.52
N GLY A 169 -7.00 4.17 15.91
CA GLY A 169 -7.77 5.34 16.34
C GLY A 169 -7.22 6.67 15.80
N VAL A 170 -6.42 6.65 14.75
CA VAL A 170 -5.98 7.87 14.07
C VAL A 170 -7.20 8.53 13.40
N PRO A 171 -7.43 9.85 13.61
CA PRO A 171 -8.52 10.58 12.98
C PRO A 171 -8.47 10.49 11.44
N ASP A 172 -9.63 10.44 10.81
CA ASP A 172 -9.75 10.29 9.36
C ASP A 172 -9.03 11.37 8.58
N GLU A 173 -9.07 12.62 9.06
CA GLU A 173 -8.40 13.76 8.44
C GLU A 173 -6.87 13.56 8.44
N ASP A 174 -6.34 12.94 9.48
CA ASP A 174 -4.93 12.64 9.61
C ASP A 174 -4.53 11.47 8.71
N VAL A 175 -5.37 10.43 8.63
CA VAL A 175 -5.20 9.32 7.68
C VAL A 175 -5.21 9.83 6.24
N ALA A 176 -6.18 10.69 5.91
CA ALA A 176 -6.31 11.27 4.58
C ALA A 176 -5.13 12.19 4.23
N ARG A 177 -4.64 12.96 5.20
CA ARG A 177 -3.44 13.81 5.04
C ARG A 177 -2.19 12.97 4.78
N GLU A 178 -2.00 11.87 5.52
CA GLU A 178 -0.90 10.93 5.28
C GLU A 178 -0.94 10.36 3.85
N TYR A 179 -2.12 9.93 3.40
CA TYR A 179 -2.30 9.44 2.05
C TYR A 179 -1.94 10.52 1.01
N GLY A 180 -2.34 11.77 1.23
CA GLY A 180 -2.06 12.93 0.38
C GLY A 180 -0.56 13.23 0.19
N LEU A 181 0.29 12.85 1.15
CA LEU A 181 1.75 12.99 1.04
C LEU A 181 2.33 12.21 -0.14
N THR A 182 1.58 11.27 -0.70
CA THR A 182 1.98 10.50 -1.89
C THR A 182 2.22 11.40 -3.10
N THR A 183 1.48 12.51 -3.25
CA THR A 183 1.68 13.48 -4.33
C THR A 183 3.11 14.02 -4.33
N GLU A 184 3.62 14.44 -3.19
CA GLU A 184 5.01 14.90 -3.06
C GLU A 184 5.99 13.72 -3.12
N GLY A 185 5.63 12.58 -2.50
CA GLY A 185 6.46 11.36 -2.50
C GLY A 185 6.74 10.79 -3.89
N LEU A 186 5.84 11.00 -4.85
CA LEU A 186 5.98 10.54 -6.23
C LEU A 186 6.41 11.63 -7.21
N LYS A 187 6.61 12.86 -6.78
CA LYS A 187 6.85 14.02 -7.64
C LYS A 187 7.91 13.79 -8.72
N ASP A 188 9.07 13.23 -8.35
CA ASP A 188 10.16 12.99 -9.30
C ASP A 188 9.92 11.75 -10.18
N ALA A 189 9.13 10.80 -9.70
CA ALA A 189 8.78 9.61 -10.47
C ALA A 189 7.60 9.87 -11.42
N LYS A 190 6.79 10.91 -11.17
CA LYS A 190 5.53 11.20 -11.87
C LYS A 190 5.69 11.29 -13.38
N PRO A 191 6.67 12.02 -13.96
CA PRO A 191 6.80 12.10 -15.43
C PRO A 191 6.98 10.73 -16.08
N ARG A 192 7.79 9.85 -15.49
CA ARG A 192 8.02 8.48 -15.98
C ARG A 192 6.76 7.62 -15.81
N LEU A 193 6.03 7.78 -14.70
CA LEU A 193 4.78 7.05 -14.47
C LEU A 193 3.71 7.45 -15.48
N ILE A 194 3.57 8.74 -15.80
CA ILE A 194 2.65 9.23 -16.84
C ILE A 194 3.00 8.63 -18.20
N GLN A 195 4.27 8.68 -18.60
CA GLN A 195 4.70 8.08 -19.88
C GLN A 195 4.35 6.60 -19.96
N ARG A 196 4.54 5.86 -18.85
CA ARG A 196 4.16 4.44 -18.79
C ARG A 196 2.65 4.25 -18.92
N LEU A 197 1.83 5.07 -18.25
CA LEU A 197 0.37 4.99 -18.36
C LEU A 197 -0.09 5.28 -19.80
N LEU A 198 0.43 6.34 -20.41
CA LEU A 198 0.09 6.70 -21.80
C LEU A 198 0.51 5.65 -22.84
N SER A 199 1.43 4.75 -22.50
CA SER A 199 1.76 3.60 -23.34
C SER A 199 0.77 2.42 -23.22
N MET A 200 -0.18 2.50 -22.28
CA MET A 200 -1.19 1.48 -22.07
C MET A 200 -2.46 1.80 -22.86
N PRO A 201 -3.11 0.81 -23.51
CA PRO A 201 -4.35 1.05 -24.29
C PRO A 201 -5.47 1.74 -23.49
N ALA A 202 -5.50 1.54 -22.17
CA ALA A 202 -6.51 2.14 -21.30
C ALA A 202 -6.40 3.69 -21.17
N PHE A 203 -5.25 4.27 -21.51
CA PHE A 203 -4.96 5.72 -21.44
C PHE A 203 -4.55 6.28 -22.81
N ASP A 204 -4.77 5.54 -23.90
CA ASP A 204 -4.45 6.02 -25.24
C ASP A 204 -5.25 7.30 -25.54
N GLY A 205 -4.54 8.42 -25.74
CA GLY A 205 -5.14 9.71 -25.97
C GLY A 205 -5.78 10.40 -24.74
N ASP A 206 -5.61 9.85 -23.51
CA ASP A 206 -6.16 10.46 -22.28
C ASP A 206 -5.07 10.86 -21.27
N PRO A 207 -4.30 11.92 -21.53
CA PRO A 207 -3.29 12.42 -20.60
C PRO A 207 -3.89 12.93 -19.28
N GLU A 208 -5.09 13.50 -19.32
CA GLU A 208 -5.79 13.96 -18.11
C GLU A 208 -6.22 12.78 -17.24
N GLY A 209 -6.67 11.66 -17.82
CA GLY A 209 -6.97 10.44 -17.09
C GLY A 209 -5.73 9.85 -16.43
N ALA A 210 -4.58 9.86 -17.11
CA ALA A 210 -3.31 9.45 -16.54
C ALA A 210 -2.89 10.35 -15.35
N GLU A 211 -3.08 11.66 -15.47
CA GLU A 211 -2.85 12.62 -14.37
C GLU A 211 -3.80 12.34 -13.19
N ARG A 212 -5.10 12.16 -13.45
CA ARG A 212 -6.08 11.81 -12.42
C ARG A 212 -5.70 10.52 -11.72
N MET A 213 -5.33 9.46 -12.45
CA MET A 213 -4.90 8.20 -11.85
C MET A 213 -3.71 8.36 -10.91
N LEU A 214 -2.79 9.27 -11.17
CA LEU A 214 -1.63 9.51 -10.29
C LEU A 214 -1.91 10.51 -9.16
N SER A 215 -3.09 11.08 -9.10
CA SER A 215 -3.48 11.94 -7.98
C SER A 215 -3.65 11.15 -6.68
N SER A 216 -3.46 11.81 -5.55
CA SER A 216 -3.65 11.26 -4.21
C SER A 216 -4.23 12.35 -3.31
N THR A 217 -5.50 12.69 -3.55
CA THR A 217 -6.14 13.76 -2.80
C THR A 217 -6.67 13.25 -1.45
N PRO A 218 -6.57 14.04 -0.36
CA PRO A 218 -7.17 13.70 0.92
C PRO A 218 -8.67 13.41 0.82
N GLU A 219 -9.39 14.13 -0.05
CA GLU A 219 -10.83 13.96 -0.27
C GLU A 219 -11.17 12.54 -0.77
N SER A 220 -10.33 11.96 -1.65
CA SER A 220 -10.52 10.58 -2.14
C SER A 220 -10.37 9.56 -1.01
N MET A 221 -9.42 9.78 -0.09
CA MET A 221 -9.25 8.89 1.07
C MET A 221 -10.36 9.10 2.09
N MET A 222 -10.78 10.33 2.37
CA MET A 222 -11.93 10.63 3.23
C MET A 222 -13.20 9.92 2.75
N ALA A 223 -13.49 10.01 1.45
CA ALA A 223 -14.64 9.32 0.84
C ALA A 223 -14.49 7.79 0.91
N THR A 224 -13.27 7.27 0.80
CA THR A 224 -12.98 5.84 0.94
C THR A 224 -13.23 5.37 2.38
N LEU A 225 -12.81 6.14 3.39
CA LEU A 225 -13.06 5.82 4.80
C LEU A 225 -14.56 5.88 5.14
N ALA A 226 -15.29 6.82 4.55
CA ALA A 226 -16.75 6.88 4.67
C ALA A 226 -17.40 5.62 4.06
N MET A 227 -17.02 5.22 2.85
CA MET A 227 -17.48 4.00 2.19
C MET A 227 -17.14 2.74 3.01
N LEU A 228 -15.93 2.69 3.59
CA LEU A 228 -15.53 1.58 4.47
C LEU A 228 -16.50 1.42 5.66
N ARG A 229 -16.90 2.54 6.28
CA ARG A 229 -17.88 2.52 7.37
C ARG A 229 -19.29 2.15 6.93
N GLU A 230 -19.70 2.58 5.75
CA GLU A 230 -21.00 2.20 5.19
C GLU A 230 -21.11 0.70 4.90
N GLU A 231 -20.03 0.07 4.39
CA GLU A 231 -20.06 -1.34 3.99
C GLU A 231 -19.66 -2.31 5.12
N TRP A 232 -18.76 -1.91 6.04
CA TRP A 232 -18.20 -2.78 7.08
C TRP A 232 -18.25 -2.18 8.49
N ASP A 233 -18.89 -1.06 8.70
CA ASP A 233 -18.99 -0.36 9.99
C ASP A 233 -17.66 0.25 10.47
N SER A 234 -16.57 -0.49 10.39
CA SER A 234 -15.24 -0.02 10.81
C SER A 234 -14.11 -0.81 10.17
N ALA A 235 -12.87 -0.29 10.27
CA ALA A 235 -11.67 -1.03 9.88
C ALA A 235 -11.50 -2.32 10.69
N GLU A 236 -11.86 -2.31 11.97
CA GLU A 236 -11.85 -3.50 12.83
C GLU A 236 -12.82 -4.57 12.31
N ARG A 237 -14.05 -4.20 11.98
CA ARG A 237 -15.06 -5.12 11.43
C ARG A 237 -14.62 -5.68 10.08
N TYR A 238 -14.08 -4.85 9.19
CA TYR A 238 -13.49 -5.32 7.94
C TYR A 238 -12.39 -6.36 8.19
N MET A 239 -11.49 -6.13 9.13
CA MET A 239 -10.42 -7.09 9.46
C MET A 239 -10.96 -8.42 9.99
N VAL A 240 -12.03 -8.38 10.78
CA VAL A 240 -12.68 -9.60 11.30
C VAL A 240 -13.48 -10.28 10.19
N ASP A 241 -14.34 -9.53 9.49
CA ASP A 241 -15.34 -10.11 8.59
C ASP A 241 -14.75 -10.52 7.24
N GLU A 242 -13.81 -9.73 6.67
CA GLU A 242 -13.22 -10.01 5.36
C GLU A 242 -11.84 -10.65 5.47
N CYS A 243 -10.94 -10.10 6.29
CA CYS A 243 -9.61 -10.68 6.48
C CYS A 243 -9.62 -11.94 7.36
N LYS A 244 -10.76 -12.30 7.96
CA LYS A 244 -10.95 -13.49 8.82
C LYS A 244 -10.01 -13.52 10.03
N LEU A 245 -9.63 -12.35 10.54
CA LEU A 245 -8.87 -12.26 11.78
C LEU A 245 -9.79 -12.47 12.99
N THR A 246 -9.23 -13.03 14.07
CA THR A 246 -9.96 -13.07 15.33
C THR A 246 -9.94 -11.69 16.01
N PRO A 247 -10.94 -11.37 16.85
CA PRO A 247 -10.94 -10.13 17.64
C PRO A 247 -9.67 -9.97 18.49
N GLU A 248 -9.13 -11.07 19.01
CA GLU A 248 -7.88 -11.10 19.80
C GLU A 248 -6.68 -10.71 18.94
N THR A 249 -6.62 -11.20 17.70
CA THR A 249 -5.57 -10.83 16.73
C THR A 249 -5.63 -9.32 16.44
N VAL A 250 -6.82 -8.78 16.19
CA VAL A 250 -7.01 -7.36 15.92
C VAL A 250 -6.64 -6.50 17.13
N ALA A 251 -7.06 -6.90 18.34
CA ALA A 251 -6.68 -6.23 19.59
C ALA A 251 -5.15 -6.21 19.79
N ARG A 252 -4.48 -7.32 19.47
CA ARG A 252 -3.02 -7.44 19.57
C ARG A 252 -2.29 -6.51 18.58
N ILE A 253 -2.78 -6.37 17.35
CA ILE A 253 -2.24 -5.40 16.39
C ILE A 253 -2.31 -3.98 16.99
N ARG A 254 -3.50 -3.58 17.47
CA ARG A 254 -3.68 -2.27 18.10
C ARG A 254 -2.72 -2.06 19.28
N GLN A 255 -2.60 -3.04 20.16
CA GLN A 255 -1.68 -2.96 21.31
C GLN A 255 -0.22 -2.76 20.92
N LYS A 256 0.23 -3.42 19.83
CA LYS A 256 1.61 -3.30 19.35
C LYS A 256 1.89 -1.98 18.65
N LEU A 257 0.91 -1.40 17.96
CA LEU A 257 1.10 -0.25 17.09
C LEU A 257 0.67 1.08 17.69
N ALA A 258 -0.36 1.10 18.53
CA ALA A 258 -0.81 2.33 19.17
C ALA A 258 0.12 2.77 20.31
N VAL A 259 0.20 4.09 20.52
CA VAL A 259 0.83 4.66 21.71
C VAL A 259 -0.02 4.26 22.91
N ALA A 260 0.62 3.76 23.98
CA ALA A 260 -0.09 3.44 25.20
C ALA A 260 -0.62 4.76 25.84
N ASN A 261 -1.92 4.79 26.12
CA ASN A 261 -2.55 5.87 26.86
C ASN A 261 -2.21 5.77 28.34
#